data_1842dc1b9535d82e1218de3ec39b1410
#
_entry.id   1842dc1b9535d82e1218de3ec39b1410
#
_cell.length_a   1.000
_cell.length_b   1.000
_cell.length_c   1.000
_cell.angle_alpha   90.00
_cell.angle_beta   90.00
_cell.angle_gamma   90.00
#
_symmetry.space_group_name_H-M   'P 1'
#
loop_
_entity.id
_entity.type
_entity.pdbx_description
1 polymer ?
#
loop_
_entity_poly.entity_id
_entity_poly.type
_entity_poly.pdbx_seq_one_letter_code
_entity_poly.pdbx_strand_id
1 'polypeptide(L)'
;MAKKLTTYDPAEDLASDEAMATFMAEAFETNDASYIAHALGVVARAKGMAQIAGQTGLSREQLYRSFSENGNPTLKTTLAVMKALGIELTAKTQEVA
;
A
#
# COMPACT_ATOMS: atom_id res chain seq x y z
N MET A 1 16.60 20.61 13.34
CA MET A 1 16.77 20.41 12.84
C MET A 1 16.82 20.02 11.90
N ALA A 2 16.99 19.95 11.54
CA ALA A 2 17.03 19.77 10.48
C ALA A 2 17.07 18.61 9.97
N LYS A 3 16.43 18.22 9.66
CA LYS A 3 16.23 17.15 9.25
C LYS A 3 17.04 16.88 8.22
N LYS A 4 17.42 16.07 7.93
CA LYS A 4 18.13 15.76 7.00
C LYS A 4 17.84 16.20 5.79
N LEU A 5 18.26 17.10 5.34
CA LEU A 5 17.99 17.57 4.09
C LEU A 5 18.74 16.89 3.04
N THR A 6 19.74 16.17 3.39
CA THR A 6 20.57 15.55 2.39
C THR A 6 20.03 14.24 1.90
N THR A 7 19.08 13.68 2.64
CA THR A 7 18.58 12.38 2.31
C THR A 7 17.09 12.44 2.08
N TYR A 8 16.67 12.14 0.90
CA TYR A 8 15.26 12.08 0.59
C TYR A 8 14.90 10.64 0.38
N ASP A 9 13.98 10.16 1.16
CA ASP A 9 13.52 8.78 1.07
C ASP A 9 12.04 8.78 0.71
N PRO A 10 11.70 8.45 -0.53
CA PRO A 10 10.28 8.44 -0.92
C PRO A 10 9.43 7.56 -0.03
N ALA A 11 10.01 6.49 0.51
CA ALA A 11 9.24 5.61 1.38
C ALA A 11 8.83 6.31 2.66
N GLU A 12 9.63 7.25 3.13
CA GLU A 12 9.28 7.98 4.34
C GLU A 12 8.06 8.87 4.09
N ASP A 13 7.98 9.46 2.90
CA ASP A 13 6.81 10.24 2.55
C ASP A 13 5.58 9.39 2.51
N LEU A 14 5.70 8.17 2.03
CA LEU A 14 4.56 7.28 1.93
C LEU A 14 4.08 6.77 3.28
N ALA A 15 4.82 7.06 4.35
CA ALA A 15 4.36 6.67 5.67
C ALA A 15 3.27 7.61 6.20
N SER A 16 3.12 8.81 5.61
CA SER A 16 2.06 9.69 6.06
C SER A 16 0.75 9.27 5.44
N ASP A 17 -0.34 9.51 6.16
CA ASP A 17 -1.67 9.08 5.73
C ASP A 17 -2.07 9.71 4.41
N GLU A 18 -1.79 10.99 4.27
CA GLU A 18 -2.17 11.70 3.08
C GLU A 18 -1.42 11.23 1.86
N ALA A 19 -0.12 11.06 1.99
CA ALA A 19 0.70 10.64 0.87
C ALA A 19 0.34 9.22 0.46
N MET A 20 0.06 8.37 1.44
CA MET A 20 -0.32 7.00 1.20
C MET A 20 -1.64 6.92 0.43
N ALA A 21 -2.62 7.71 0.87
CA ALA A 21 -3.92 7.70 0.21
C ALA A 21 -3.81 8.18 -1.23
N THR A 22 -3.03 9.23 -1.47
CA THR A 22 -2.86 9.75 -2.81
C THR A 22 -2.15 8.73 -3.71
N PHE A 23 -1.11 8.11 -3.18
CA PHE A 23 -0.35 7.12 -3.92
C PHE A 23 -1.25 5.95 -4.32
N MET A 24 -2.04 5.46 -3.38
CA MET A 24 -2.92 4.33 -3.68
C MET A 24 -4.09 4.71 -4.57
N ALA A 25 -4.61 5.93 -4.45
CA ALA A 25 -5.68 6.36 -5.34
C ALA A 25 -5.20 6.33 -6.79
N GLU A 26 -3.99 6.78 -7.03
CA GLU A 26 -3.42 6.76 -8.37
C GLU A 26 -3.20 5.32 -8.84
N ALA A 27 -2.77 4.46 -7.93
CA ALA A 27 -2.57 3.07 -8.30
C ALA A 27 -3.88 2.41 -8.71
N PHE A 28 -4.95 2.68 -7.96
CA PHE A 28 -6.24 2.11 -8.29
C PHE A 28 -6.78 2.60 -9.63
N GLU A 29 -6.43 3.80 -10.02
CA GLU A 29 -6.88 4.33 -11.30
C GLU A 29 -6.30 3.59 -12.48
N THR A 30 -5.21 2.86 -12.28
CA THR A 30 -4.62 2.09 -13.39
C THR A 30 -5.47 0.90 -13.77
N ASN A 31 -6.31 0.42 -12.87
CA ASN A 31 -7.08 -0.81 -13.06
C ASN A 31 -6.18 -2.01 -13.37
N ASP A 32 -4.93 -1.93 -12.95
CA ASP A 32 -3.96 -2.98 -13.20
C ASP A 32 -3.71 -3.71 -11.88
N ALA A 33 -4.19 -4.94 -11.77
CA ALA A 33 -4.11 -5.69 -10.53
C ALA A 33 -2.69 -5.90 -10.04
N SER A 34 -1.78 -6.18 -10.95
CA SER A 34 -0.38 -6.38 -10.58
C SER A 34 0.24 -5.11 -10.04
N TYR A 35 -0.05 -4.01 -10.70
CA TYR A 35 0.47 -2.73 -10.27
C TYR A 35 -0.08 -2.34 -8.91
N ILE A 36 -1.38 -2.56 -8.71
CA ILE A 36 -2.03 -2.25 -7.44
C ILE A 36 -1.43 -3.09 -6.31
N ALA A 37 -1.24 -4.39 -6.56
CA ALA A 37 -0.64 -5.26 -5.55
C ALA A 37 0.77 -4.79 -5.19
N HIS A 38 1.55 -4.44 -6.20
CA HIS A 38 2.90 -3.96 -5.98
C HIS A 38 2.89 -2.66 -5.19
N ALA A 39 1.99 -1.76 -5.55
CA ALA A 39 1.87 -0.46 -4.86
C ALA A 39 1.53 -0.65 -3.39
N LEU A 40 0.61 -1.58 -3.09
CA LEU A 40 0.28 -1.88 -1.70
C LEU A 40 1.50 -2.41 -0.95
N GLY A 41 2.31 -3.21 -1.63
CA GLY A 41 3.55 -3.70 -1.04
C GLY A 41 4.52 -2.57 -0.70
N VAL A 42 4.61 -1.59 -1.59
CA VAL A 42 5.49 -0.44 -1.36
C VAL A 42 5.04 0.31 -0.12
N VAL A 43 3.75 0.59 -0.01
CA VAL A 43 3.22 1.33 1.12
C VAL A 43 3.35 0.53 2.41
N ALA A 44 3.10 -0.78 2.34
CA ALA A 44 3.21 -1.63 3.53
C ALA A 44 4.64 -1.65 4.04
N ARG A 45 5.62 -1.69 3.14
CA ARG A 45 7.02 -1.65 3.55
C ARG A 45 7.38 -0.30 4.17
N ALA A 46 6.83 0.77 3.62
CA ALA A 46 7.08 2.10 4.17
C ALA A 46 6.54 2.24 5.58
N LYS A 47 5.39 1.61 5.83
CA LYS A 47 4.78 1.65 7.14
C LYS A 47 5.49 0.71 8.12
N GLY A 48 6.06 -0.37 7.62
CA GLY A 48 6.73 -1.35 8.44
C GLY A 48 6.06 -2.70 8.32
N MET A 49 6.72 -3.61 7.61
CA MET A 49 6.11 -4.90 7.32
C MET A 49 5.82 -5.72 8.58
N ALA A 50 6.67 -5.59 9.60
CA ALA A 50 6.43 -6.32 10.85
C ALA A 50 5.14 -5.85 11.51
N GLN A 51 4.89 -4.55 11.46
CA GLN A 51 3.67 -3.99 12.03
C GLN A 51 2.45 -4.47 11.26
N ILE A 52 2.53 -4.47 9.94
CA ILE A 52 1.43 -4.92 9.11
C ILE A 52 1.16 -6.41 9.36
N ALA A 53 2.21 -7.21 9.46
CA ALA A 53 2.06 -8.62 9.76
C ALA A 53 1.35 -8.82 11.10
N GLY A 54 1.76 -8.06 12.10
CA GLY A 54 1.14 -8.18 13.42
C GLY A 54 -0.33 -7.83 13.42
N GLN A 55 -0.70 -6.82 12.64
CA GLN A 55 -2.09 -6.36 12.63
C GLN A 55 -2.99 -7.23 11.76
N THR A 56 -2.44 -7.86 10.75
CA THR A 56 -3.25 -8.66 9.84
C THR A 56 -3.28 -10.13 10.21
N GLY A 57 -2.34 -10.58 11.03
CA GLY A 57 -2.21 -11.98 11.34
C GLY A 57 -1.53 -12.78 10.24
N LEU A 58 -1.02 -12.11 9.22
CA LEU A 58 -0.31 -12.77 8.13
C LEU A 58 1.17 -12.75 8.39
N SER A 59 1.89 -13.74 7.86
CA SER A 59 3.33 -13.75 8.03
C SER A 59 3.96 -12.72 7.10
N ARG A 60 5.16 -12.27 7.45
CA ARG A 60 5.88 -11.36 6.59
C ARG A 60 6.14 -11.98 5.23
N GLU A 61 6.41 -13.28 5.22
CA GLU A 61 6.64 -14.01 3.99
C GLU A 61 5.43 -13.97 3.08
N GLN A 62 4.25 -14.20 3.65
CA GLN A 62 3.01 -14.14 2.90
C GLN A 62 2.78 -12.74 2.33
N LEU A 63 3.07 -11.73 3.12
CA LEU A 63 2.89 -10.36 2.68
C LEU A 63 3.81 -10.02 1.53
N TYR A 64 5.09 -10.38 1.65
CA TYR A 64 6.04 -10.10 0.57
C TYR A 64 5.65 -10.82 -0.71
N ARG A 65 5.21 -12.05 -0.57
CA ARG A 65 4.82 -12.83 -1.76
C ARG A 65 3.56 -12.29 -2.41
N SER A 66 2.56 -11.98 -1.60
CA SER A 66 1.25 -11.54 -2.12
C SER A 66 1.32 -10.17 -2.78
N PHE A 67 2.18 -9.31 -2.26
CA PHE A 67 2.23 -7.94 -2.74
C PHE A 67 3.52 -7.62 -3.49
N SER A 68 4.06 -8.63 -4.15
CA SER A 68 5.19 -8.43 -5.06
C SER A 68 4.64 -8.18 -6.47
N GLU A 69 5.52 -7.93 -7.40
CA GLU A 69 5.15 -7.70 -8.77
C GLU A 69 4.34 -8.83 -9.37
N ASN A 70 4.65 -10.04 -8.96
CA ASN A 70 3.94 -11.21 -9.49
C ASN A 70 2.91 -11.74 -8.53
N GLY A 71 2.62 -10.98 -7.48
CA GLY A 71 1.68 -11.43 -6.48
C GLY A 71 0.25 -11.24 -6.93
N ASN A 72 -0.62 -11.98 -6.29
CA ASN A 72 -2.04 -11.89 -6.59
C ASN A 72 -2.81 -12.10 -5.30
N PRO A 73 -2.84 -11.09 -4.43
CA PRO A 73 -3.53 -11.23 -3.16
C PRO A 73 -5.02 -11.38 -3.38
N THR A 74 -5.65 -12.14 -2.50
CA THR A 74 -7.11 -12.22 -2.54
C THR A 74 -7.67 -10.88 -2.09
N LEU A 75 -8.94 -10.67 -2.38
CA LEU A 75 -9.60 -9.46 -1.89
C LEU A 75 -9.56 -9.42 -0.37
N LYS A 76 -9.74 -10.58 0.27
CA LYS A 76 -9.70 -10.65 1.72
C LYS A 76 -8.36 -10.15 2.26
N THR A 77 -7.27 -10.64 1.69
CA THR A 77 -5.93 -10.22 2.11
C THR A 77 -5.71 -8.74 1.82
N THR A 78 -6.16 -8.30 0.66
CA THR A 78 -6.03 -6.89 0.28
C THR A 78 -6.73 -5.99 1.28
N LEU A 79 -7.96 -6.33 1.64
CA LEU A 79 -8.72 -5.52 2.58
C LEU A 79 -8.09 -5.51 3.97
N ALA A 80 -7.53 -6.65 4.38
CA ALA A 80 -6.86 -6.72 5.67
C ALA A 80 -5.66 -5.78 5.73
N VAL A 81 -4.87 -5.77 4.65
CA VAL A 81 -3.71 -4.90 4.59
C VAL A 81 -4.13 -3.44 4.54
N MET A 82 -5.15 -3.13 3.76
CA MET A 82 -5.64 -1.76 3.67
C MET A 82 -6.12 -1.26 5.02
N LYS A 83 -6.82 -2.13 5.76
CA LYS A 83 -7.27 -1.75 7.08
C LYS A 83 -6.09 -1.47 8.01
N ALA A 84 -5.06 -2.31 7.94
CA ALA A 84 -3.87 -2.11 8.75
C ALA A 84 -3.14 -0.82 8.38
N LEU A 85 -3.25 -0.41 7.12
CA LEU A 85 -2.64 0.83 6.67
C LEU A 85 -3.50 2.05 6.99
N GLY A 86 -4.73 1.85 7.40
CA GLY A 86 -5.63 2.95 7.72
C GLY A 86 -6.29 3.57 6.53
N ILE A 87 -6.40 2.84 5.42
CA ILE A 87 -7.06 3.36 4.23
C ILE A 87 -8.27 2.49 3.92
N GLU A 88 -9.24 3.08 3.24
CA GLU A 88 -10.48 2.39 2.90
C GLU A 88 -10.61 2.29 1.41
N LEU A 89 -11.21 1.19 0.97
CA LEU A 89 -11.56 1.03 -0.42
C LEU A 89 -12.97 1.54 -0.58
N THR A 90 -13.19 2.37 -1.57
CA THR A 90 -14.51 2.89 -1.83
C THR A 90 -14.79 2.84 -3.32
N ALA A 91 -15.96 3.26 -3.72
CA ALA A 91 -16.34 3.19 -5.12
C ALA A 91 -16.94 4.51 -5.56
N LYS A 92 -16.70 4.85 -6.79
CA LYS A 92 -17.34 6.01 -7.40
C LYS A 92 -17.60 5.66 -8.85
N THR A 93 -18.56 6.32 -9.44
CA THR A 93 -18.83 6.06 -10.84
C THR A 93 -17.72 6.67 -11.67
N GLN A 94 -17.40 5.99 -12.75
CA GLN A 94 -16.42 6.49 -13.68
C GLN A 94 -17.03 7.59 -14.50
N GLU A 95 -16.27 8.65 -14.73
CA GLU A 95 -16.73 9.67 -15.60
C GLU A 95 -16.53 9.23 -17.02
N VAL A 96 -17.53 9.40 -17.84
CA VAL A 96 -17.43 9.01 -19.22
C VAL A 96 -17.41 10.27 -20.04
N ALA A 97 -16.38 10.45 -20.80
CA ALA A 97 -16.24 11.66 -21.62
C ALA A 97 -17.17 11.63 -22.81
#